data_a6db87110b4032c593264a71c1191b5b
#
_entry.id   a6db87110b4032c593264a71c1191b5b
#
_cell.length_a   1.000
_cell.length_b   1.000
_cell.length_c   1.000
_cell.angle_alpha   90.00
_cell.angle_beta   90.00
_cell.angle_gamma   90.00
#
_symmetry.space_group_name_H-M   'P 1'
#
loop_
_entity.id
_entity.type
_entity.pdbx_description
1 polymer ?
#
loop_
_entity_poly.entity_id
_entity_poly.type
_entity_poly.pdbx_seq_one_letter_code
_entity_poly.pdbx_strand_id
1 'polypeptide(L)'
;CNFPETVKCLPENKAVLTGTPIRQELLSGDAREGLKFCGFNAAKPVILVIGGSLGSVAVNHAVRSILPELLKDFQVIHLCGKDKLDASLNGTEGYVQFEYIKDELPDLFAAADLIISRAGANAICEISALAKPNILIPLSANASRGDQILNARSFERQGYSKVLEEESVNAQTLQSAIREVYENRQTYINAMKKSGHTDSIGRILSLIQECERK
;
A
#
# COMPACT_ATOMS: atom_id res chain seq x y z
N CYS A 1 -19.51 -6.72 -1.53
CA CYS A 1 -18.25 -7.36 -1.95
C CYS A 1 -17.18 -6.29 -2.19
N ASN A 2 -15.92 -6.62 -1.85
CA ASN A 2 -14.79 -5.71 -2.02
C ASN A 2 -14.11 -5.86 -3.39
N PHE A 3 -14.24 -7.01 -4.03
CA PHE A 3 -13.55 -7.34 -5.27
C PHE A 3 -14.54 -7.77 -6.37
N PRO A 4 -14.31 -7.37 -7.63
CA PRO A 4 -15.18 -7.76 -8.76
C PRO A 4 -15.25 -9.27 -8.96
N GLU A 5 -14.18 -9.99 -8.68
CA GLU A 5 -14.10 -11.44 -8.80
C GLU A 5 -15.05 -12.14 -7.81
N THR A 6 -15.18 -11.60 -6.60
CA THR A 6 -16.12 -12.13 -5.60
C THR A 6 -17.57 -12.01 -6.06
N VAL A 7 -17.92 -10.90 -6.71
CA VAL A 7 -19.28 -10.72 -7.26
C VAL A 7 -19.60 -11.81 -8.27
N LYS A 8 -18.65 -12.18 -9.14
CA LYS A 8 -18.85 -13.23 -10.17
C LYS A 8 -19.02 -14.63 -9.60
N CYS A 9 -18.56 -14.87 -8.36
CA CYS A 9 -18.69 -16.16 -7.69
C CYS A 9 -20.02 -16.34 -6.95
N LEU A 10 -20.86 -15.30 -6.89
CA LEU A 10 -22.14 -15.30 -6.17
C LEU A 10 -23.32 -15.34 -7.14
N PRO A 11 -24.50 -15.85 -6.72
CA PRO A 11 -25.69 -15.86 -7.56
C PRO A 11 -26.06 -14.47 -8.06
N GLU A 12 -26.59 -14.39 -9.27
CA GLU A 12 -27.06 -13.13 -9.86
C GLU A 12 -28.00 -12.38 -8.91
N ASN A 13 -27.85 -11.07 -8.85
CA ASN A 13 -28.62 -10.16 -8.01
C ASN A 13 -28.49 -10.38 -6.49
N LYS A 14 -27.51 -11.19 -6.02
CA LYS A 14 -27.23 -11.39 -4.59
C LYS A 14 -25.96 -10.71 -4.12
N ALA A 15 -25.21 -10.10 -5.02
CA ALA A 15 -23.94 -9.45 -4.72
C ALA A 15 -23.86 -8.06 -5.36
N VAL A 16 -23.36 -7.10 -4.60
CA VAL A 16 -23.05 -5.74 -5.05
C VAL A 16 -21.60 -5.43 -4.75
N LEU A 17 -20.89 -4.86 -5.72
CA LEU A 17 -19.56 -4.35 -5.52
C LEU A 17 -19.64 -3.00 -4.80
N THR A 18 -19.31 -2.98 -3.51
CA THR A 18 -19.31 -1.76 -2.68
C THR A 18 -17.91 -1.19 -2.48
N GLY A 19 -16.90 -2.03 -2.62
CA GLY A 19 -15.56 -1.73 -2.14
C GLY A 19 -15.46 -1.84 -0.61
N THR A 20 -14.31 -1.47 -0.06
CA THR A 20 -14.02 -1.48 1.37
C THR A 20 -14.15 -0.06 1.96
N PRO A 21 -14.86 0.12 3.10
CA PRO A 21 -14.84 1.39 3.83
C PRO A 21 -13.42 1.82 4.17
N ILE A 22 -13.07 3.04 3.83
CA ILE A 22 -11.75 3.62 4.08
C ILE A 22 -11.82 4.53 5.30
N ARG A 23 -10.78 4.50 6.12
CA ARG A 23 -10.62 5.42 7.25
C ARG A 23 -10.53 6.85 6.73
N GLN A 24 -11.46 7.70 7.13
CA GLN A 24 -11.58 9.07 6.59
C GLN A 24 -10.36 9.93 6.95
N GLU A 25 -9.75 9.69 8.11
CA GLU A 25 -8.54 10.38 8.55
C GLU A 25 -7.36 10.19 7.60
N LEU A 26 -7.29 9.08 6.86
CA LEU A 26 -6.23 8.86 5.86
C LEU A 26 -6.32 9.83 4.66
N LEU A 27 -7.50 10.36 4.39
CA LEU A 27 -7.73 11.30 3.28
C LEU A 27 -7.35 12.75 3.62
N SER A 28 -7.07 13.05 4.89
CA SER A 28 -6.79 14.39 5.41
C SER A 28 -5.33 14.64 5.79
N GLY A 29 -4.40 13.73 5.44
CA GLY A 29 -2.99 13.87 5.76
C GLY A 29 -2.31 15.04 5.05
N ASP A 30 -1.33 15.64 5.72
CA ASP A 30 -0.47 16.72 5.19
C ASP A 30 0.94 16.19 4.91
N ALA A 31 1.34 16.23 3.64
CA ALA A 31 2.66 15.77 3.21
C ALA A 31 3.82 16.53 3.89
N ARG A 32 3.64 17.82 4.20
CA ARG A 32 4.67 18.64 4.85
C ARG A 32 4.89 18.21 6.30
N GLU A 33 3.81 17.93 7.03
CA GLU A 33 3.91 17.41 8.39
C GLU A 33 4.52 16.01 8.41
N GLY A 34 4.19 15.15 7.43
CA GLY A 34 4.82 13.84 7.27
C GLY A 34 6.32 13.92 7.02
N LEU A 35 6.76 14.79 6.12
CA LEU A 35 8.18 15.02 5.87
C LEU A 35 8.90 15.57 7.11
N LYS A 36 8.32 16.55 7.78
CA LYS A 36 8.85 17.14 9.01
C LYS A 36 8.99 16.12 10.15
N PHE A 37 7.96 15.29 10.35
CA PHE A 37 7.99 14.22 11.33
C PHE A 37 9.14 13.23 11.11
N CYS A 38 9.44 12.93 9.84
CA CYS A 38 10.54 12.04 9.45
C CYS A 38 11.92 12.74 9.40
N GLY A 39 11.98 14.06 9.58
CA GLY A 39 13.21 14.82 9.38
C GLY A 39 13.66 14.89 7.91
N PHE A 40 12.71 14.72 6.99
CA PHE A 40 12.95 14.75 5.54
C PHE A 40 12.70 16.13 4.94
N ASN A 41 13.18 16.32 3.73
CA ASN A 41 12.94 17.51 2.93
C ASN A 41 12.31 17.10 1.57
N ALA A 42 11.87 18.10 0.80
CA ALA A 42 11.22 17.88 -0.49
C ALA A 42 12.22 17.69 -1.67
N ALA A 43 13.49 17.44 -1.40
CA ALA A 43 14.51 17.34 -2.45
C ALA A 43 14.46 15.99 -3.20
N LYS A 44 14.02 14.94 -2.53
CA LYS A 44 13.90 13.60 -3.11
C LYS A 44 12.50 13.03 -2.87
N PRO A 45 11.98 12.20 -3.80
CA PRO A 45 10.73 11.48 -3.60
C PRO A 45 10.83 10.48 -2.43
N VAL A 46 9.68 10.17 -1.85
CA VAL A 46 9.56 9.34 -0.65
C VAL A 46 8.96 7.97 -0.98
N ILE A 47 9.64 6.92 -0.54
CA ILE A 47 9.11 5.55 -0.52
C ILE A 47 8.62 5.24 0.89
N LEU A 48 7.34 4.87 1.03
CA LEU A 48 6.79 4.35 2.28
C LEU A 48 6.70 2.82 2.20
N VAL A 49 7.34 2.13 3.15
CA VAL A 49 7.34 0.67 3.24
C VAL A 49 6.47 0.21 4.40
N ILE A 50 5.48 -0.65 4.13
CA ILE A 50 4.52 -1.15 5.12
C ILE A 50 4.43 -2.68 5.05
N GLY A 51 5.07 -3.36 5.99
CA GLY A 51 5.07 -4.82 6.08
C GLY A 51 3.79 -5.45 6.65
N GLY A 52 2.73 -4.65 6.89
CA GLY A 52 1.55 -5.04 7.66
C GLY A 52 1.70 -4.77 9.15
N SER A 53 0.64 -5.01 9.95
CA SER A 53 0.63 -4.69 11.40
C SER A 53 1.70 -5.41 12.22
N LEU A 54 2.06 -6.64 11.84
CA LEU A 54 3.12 -7.40 12.48
C LEU A 54 4.49 -7.14 11.85
N GLY A 55 4.56 -6.41 10.75
CA GLY A 55 5.75 -6.27 9.92
C GLY A 55 6.11 -7.55 9.17
N SER A 56 7.00 -7.45 8.20
CA SER A 56 7.45 -8.56 7.37
C SER A 56 8.96 -8.66 7.31
N VAL A 57 9.51 -9.75 7.84
CA VAL A 57 10.96 -10.00 7.81
C VAL A 57 11.48 -10.01 6.36
N ALA A 58 10.77 -10.66 5.44
CA ALA A 58 11.17 -10.75 4.04
C ALA A 58 11.19 -9.37 3.36
N VAL A 59 10.14 -8.55 3.53
CA VAL A 59 10.09 -7.19 2.98
C VAL A 59 11.17 -6.30 3.61
N ASN A 60 11.30 -6.36 4.94
CA ASN A 60 12.32 -5.56 5.65
C ASN A 60 13.73 -5.90 5.15
N HIS A 61 14.05 -7.18 5.02
CA HIS A 61 15.34 -7.62 4.50
C HIS A 61 15.57 -7.18 3.06
N ALA A 62 14.59 -7.35 2.18
CA ALA A 62 14.71 -6.96 0.78
C ALA A 62 14.95 -5.46 0.62
N VAL A 63 14.19 -4.61 1.34
CA VAL A 63 14.38 -3.16 1.30
C VAL A 63 15.74 -2.75 1.84
N ARG A 64 16.15 -3.30 3.00
CA ARG A 64 17.45 -2.98 3.61
C ARG A 64 18.62 -3.41 2.74
N SER A 65 18.51 -4.52 2.00
CA SER A 65 19.57 -4.98 1.11
C SER A 65 19.89 -4.02 -0.05
N ILE A 66 18.93 -3.19 -0.44
CA ILE A 66 19.08 -2.21 -1.53
C ILE A 66 19.10 -0.76 -1.03
N LEU A 67 19.06 -0.56 0.27
CA LEU A 67 18.94 0.77 0.88
C LEU A 67 20.03 1.75 0.41
N PRO A 68 21.33 1.40 0.32
CA PRO A 68 22.36 2.30 -0.16
C PRO A 68 22.11 2.82 -1.58
N GLU A 69 21.51 2.00 -2.45
CA GLU A 69 21.18 2.40 -3.80
C GLU A 69 19.90 3.24 -3.83
N LEU A 70 18.88 2.89 -3.03
CA LEU A 70 17.63 3.65 -2.94
C LEU A 70 17.88 5.08 -2.46
N LEU A 71 18.72 5.25 -1.47
CA LEU A 71 18.98 6.56 -0.85
C LEU A 71 19.73 7.55 -1.77
N LYS A 72 20.24 7.11 -2.92
CA LYS A 72 20.76 8.01 -3.95
C LYS A 72 19.66 8.87 -4.55
N ASP A 73 18.49 8.28 -4.80
CA ASP A 73 17.39 8.88 -5.56
C ASP A 73 16.12 9.13 -4.72
N PHE A 74 15.97 8.46 -3.58
CA PHE A 74 14.78 8.47 -2.73
C PHE A 74 15.10 8.73 -1.26
N GLN A 75 14.08 9.11 -0.51
CA GLN A 75 14.02 8.99 0.94
C GLN A 75 13.10 7.82 1.30
N VAL A 76 13.35 7.13 2.41
CA VAL A 76 12.62 5.91 2.75
C VAL A 76 12.07 5.97 4.17
N ILE A 77 10.76 5.86 4.31
CA ILE A 77 10.03 5.67 5.57
C ILE A 77 9.70 4.18 5.68
N HIS A 78 10.14 3.51 6.74
CA HIS A 78 10.01 2.07 6.87
C HIS A 78 9.27 1.66 8.14
N LEU A 79 8.02 1.20 8.00
CA LEU A 79 7.23 0.62 9.08
C LEU A 79 7.57 -0.87 9.21
N CYS A 80 8.55 -1.17 10.06
CA CYS A 80 9.18 -2.48 10.15
C CYS A 80 8.35 -3.54 10.88
N GLY A 81 7.42 -3.10 11.76
CA GLY A 81 6.72 -3.98 12.70
C GLY A 81 7.46 -4.13 14.03
N LYS A 82 6.73 -4.58 15.05
CA LYS A 82 7.23 -4.70 16.42
C LYS A 82 8.48 -5.59 16.49
N ASP A 83 9.44 -5.14 17.28
CA ASP A 83 10.73 -5.84 17.54
C ASP A 83 11.57 -6.11 16.26
N LYS A 84 11.38 -5.28 15.18
CA LYS A 84 12.05 -5.46 13.89
C LYS A 84 12.85 -4.25 13.41
N LEU A 85 13.12 -3.30 14.29
CA LEU A 85 14.06 -2.22 14.00
C LEU A 85 15.47 -2.77 13.83
N ASP A 86 16.26 -2.12 12.98
CA ASP A 86 17.69 -2.42 12.82
C ASP A 86 18.48 -1.23 13.37
N ALA A 87 19.03 -1.39 14.57
CA ALA A 87 19.75 -0.33 15.26
C ALA A 87 21.00 0.16 14.49
N SER A 88 21.58 -0.69 13.62
CA SER A 88 22.73 -0.32 12.81
C SER A 88 22.41 0.73 11.74
N LEU A 89 21.12 0.90 11.40
CA LEU A 89 20.64 1.86 10.42
C LEU A 89 20.14 3.17 11.03
N ASN A 90 20.22 3.32 12.35
CA ASN A 90 19.83 4.55 13.03
C ASN A 90 20.72 5.72 12.60
N GLY A 91 20.10 6.86 12.29
CA GLY A 91 20.82 8.06 11.83
C GLY A 91 21.29 8.01 10.36
N THR A 92 20.88 7.00 9.59
CA THR A 92 21.14 6.97 8.15
C THR A 92 20.39 8.10 7.46
N GLU A 93 21.10 8.98 6.78
CA GLU A 93 20.50 10.12 6.07
C GLU A 93 19.50 9.65 5.02
N GLY A 94 18.30 10.23 5.03
CA GLY A 94 17.22 9.86 4.11
C GLY A 94 16.48 8.56 4.44
N TYR A 95 16.79 7.92 5.58
CA TYR A 95 16.11 6.71 6.06
C TYR A 95 15.61 6.88 7.48
N VAL A 96 14.35 6.55 7.69
CA VAL A 96 13.74 6.47 9.03
C VAL A 96 12.95 5.18 9.16
N GLN A 97 13.02 4.56 10.33
CA GLN A 97 12.30 3.33 10.61
C GLN A 97 11.48 3.46 11.90
N PHE A 98 10.29 2.84 11.88
CA PHE A 98 9.37 2.79 13.00
C PHE A 98 8.86 1.36 13.17
N GLU A 99 8.58 0.94 14.39
CA GLU A 99 7.87 -0.31 14.61
C GLU A 99 6.41 -0.20 14.19
N TYR A 100 5.76 0.89 14.61
CA TYR A 100 4.37 1.16 14.35
C TYR A 100 4.11 2.67 14.40
N ILE A 101 3.22 3.16 13.54
CA ILE A 101 2.74 4.54 13.52
C ILE A 101 1.22 4.52 13.47
N LYS A 102 0.56 5.40 14.19
CA LYS A 102 -0.90 5.51 14.23
C LYS A 102 -1.36 6.93 13.85
N ASP A 103 -1.02 7.90 14.66
CA ASP A 103 -1.60 9.24 14.56
C ASP A 103 -1.02 10.02 13.38
N GLU A 104 0.26 9.82 13.06
CA GLU A 104 0.95 10.46 11.93
C GLU A 104 0.82 9.67 10.61
N LEU A 105 0.20 8.49 10.63
CA LEU A 105 0.10 7.63 9.45
C LEU A 105 -0.56 8.32 8.24
N PRO A 106 -1.62 9.15 8.39
CA PRO A 106 -2.19 9.92 7.29
C PRO A 106 -1.16 10.82 6.60
N ASP A 107 -0.32 11.50 7.39
CA ASP A 107 0.71 12.42 6.90
C ASP A 107 1.82 11.67 6.16
N LEU A 108 2.21 10.49 6.67
CA LEU A 108 3.18 9.62 6.00
C LEU A 108 2.64 9.11 4.65
N PHE A 109 1.36 8.74 4.59
CA PHE A 109 0.71 8.40 3.32
C PHE A 109 0.68 9.60 2.37
N ALA A 110 0.37 10.80 2.87
CA ALA A 110 0.36 12.01 2.07
C ALA A 110 1.75 12.32 1.49
N ALA A 111 2.82 12.17 2.31
CA ALA A 111 4.20 12.39 1.92
C ALA A 111 4.75 11.36 0.93
N ALA A 112 4.20 10.16 0.87
CA ALA A 112 4.69 9.08 0.03
C ALA A 112 4.42 9.32 -1.46
N ASP A 113 5.44 9.16 -2.30
CA ASP A 113 5.35 9.14 -3.76
C ASP A 113 5.17 7.71 -4.30
N LEU A 114 5.67 6.71 -3.58
CA LEU A 114 5.55 5.29 -3.89
C LEU A 114 5.40 4.50 -2.60
N ILE A 115 4.58 3.44 -2.65
CA ILE A 115 4.37 2.56 -1.49
C ILE A 115 4.81 1.13 -1.82
N ILE A 116 5.52 0.49 -0.90
CA ILE A 116 5.79 -0.95 -0.93
C ILE A 116 5.00 -1.56 0.22
N SER A 117 4.09 -2.50 -0.09
CA SER A 117 3.18 -3.05 0.91
C SER A 117 2.92 -4.54 0.75
N ARG A 118 2.46 -5.17 1.83
CA ARG A 118 1.73 -6.44 1.75
C ARG A 118 0.35 -6.23 1.12
N ALA A 119 -0.25 -7.30 0.59
CA ALA A 119 -1.53 -7.24 -0.11
C ALA A 119 -2.74 -7.60 0.77
N GLY A 120 -2.76 -7.14 2.02
CA GLY A 120 -3.94 -7.25 2.88
C GLY A 120 -5.09 -6.39 2.34
N ALA A 121 -6.33 -6.91 2.36
CA ALA A 121 -7.48 -6.27 1.70
C ALA A 121 -7.69 -4.80 2.12
N ASN A 122 -7.59 -4.48 3.41
CA ASN A 122 -7.77 -3.11 3.88
C ASN A 122 -6.64 -2.19 3.38
N ALA A 123 -5.38 -2.63 3.52
CA ALA A 123 -4.22 -1.84 3.13
C ALA A 123 -4.24 -1.47 1.63
N ILE A 124 -4.52 -2.44 0.75
CA ILE A 124 -4.55 -2.16 -0.69
C ILE A 124 -5.72 -1.26 -1.09
N CYS A 125 -6.87 -1.36 -0.40
CA CYS A 125 -8.00 -0.46 -0.63
C CYS A 125 -7.69 0.97 -0.15
N GLU A 126 -7.01 1.14 0.98
CA GLU A 126 -6.53 2.44 1.48
C GLU A 126 -5.53 3.06 0.50
N ILE A 127 -4.54 2.31 0.05
CA ILE A 127 -3.54 2.76 -0.93
C ILE A 127 -4.22 3.19 -2.24
N SER A 128 -5.21 2.42 -2.71
CA SER A 128 -5.96 2.74 -3.94
C SER A 128 -6.82 3.99 -3.77
N ALA A 129 -7.50 4.16 -2.63
CA ALA A 129 -8.31 5.34 -2.35
C ALA A 129 -7.47 6.64 -2.33
N LEU A 130 -6.23 6.54 -1.86
CA LEU A 130 -5.24 7.62 -1.89
C LEU A 130 -4.55 7.78 -3.26
N ALA A 131 -4.88 6.92 -4.22
CA ALA A 131 -4.28 6.87 -5.55
C ALA A 131 -2.74 6.86 -5.52
N LYS A 132 -2.14 6.13 -4.56
CA LYS A 132 -0.67 6.05 -4.41
C LYS A 132 -0.09 4.94 -5.28
N PRO A 133 0.87 5.24 -6.17
CA PRO A 133 1.62 4.23 -6.90
C PRO A 133 2.21 3.21 -5.96
N ASN A 134 2.10 1.92 -6.28
CA ASN A 134 2.48 0.93 -5.30
C ASN A 134 2.99 -0.39 -5.90
N ILE A 135 3.83 -1.06 -5.08
CA ILE A 135 4.30 -2.41 -5.31
C ILE A 135 3.73 -3.29 -4.18
N LEU A 136 3.01 -4.32 -4.57
CA LEU A 136 2.45 -5.29 -3.64
C LEU A 136 3.33 -6.54 -3.59
N ILE A 137 3.74 -6.91 -2.38
CA ILE A 137 4.46 -8.15 -2.10
C ILE A 137 3.52 -9.02 -1.25
N PRO A 138 2.67 -9.85 -1.89
CA PRO A 138 1.71 -10.68 -1.16
C PRO A 138 2.43 -11.69 -0.28
N LEU A 139 1.80 -12.07 0.82
CA LEU A 139 2.28 -13.16 1.65
C LEU A 139 2.23 -14.47 0.85
N SER A 140 3.31 -15.23 0.90
CA SER A 140 3.47 -16.51 0.20
C SER A 140 2.31 -17.48 0.47
N ALA A 141 1.97 -18.31 -0.52
CA ALA A 141 0.97 -19.35 -0.37
C ALA A 141 1.34 -20.38 0.72
N ASN A 142 2.63 -20.54 0.99
CA ASN A 142 3.13 -21.44 2.05
C ASN A 142 2.89 -20.87 3.46
N ALA A 143 2.73 -19.55 3.58
CA ALA A 143 2.53 -18.84 4.85
C ALA A 143 1.10 -18.33 5.05
N SER A 144 0.21 -18.49 4.06
CA SER A 144 -1.17 -18.00 4.10
C SER A 144 -2.12 -18.89 3.33
N ARG A 145 -3.43 -18.56 3.37
CA ARG A 145 -4.46 -19.23 2.57
C ARG A 145 -4.49 -18.75 1.10
N GLY A 146 -3.54 -17.89 0.69
CA GLY A 146 -3.47 -17.34 -0.66
C GLY A 146 -4.37 -16.12 -0.91
N ASP A 147 -5.08 -15.63 0.10
CA ASP A 147 -5.96 -14.46 0.00
C ASP A 147 -5.21 -13.20 -0.47
N GLN A 148 -4.00 -12.96 0.07
CA GLN A 148 -3.21 -11.82 -0.37
C GLN A 148 -2.73 -11.92 -1.82
N ILE A 149 -2.45 -13.12 -2.31
CA ILE A 149 -2.08 -13.35 -3.72
C ILE A 149 -3.28 -13.00 -4.62
N LEU A 150 -4.47 -13.47 -4.27
CA LEU A 150 -5.69 -13.15 -5.02
C LEU A 150 -5.99 -11.65 -5.03
N ASN A 151 -5.85 -10.99 -3.88
CA ASN A 151 -5.99 -9.54 -3.73
C ASN A 151 -5.01 -8.79 -4.64
N ALA A 152 -3.72 -9.12 -4.55
CA ALA A 152 -2.67 -8.49 -5.35
C ALA A 152 -2.93 -8.65 -6.85
N ARG A 153 -3.25 -9.87 -7.29
CA ARG A 153 -3.56 -10.15 -8.70
C ARG A 153 -4.82 -9.43 -9.20
N SER A 154 -5.83 -9.22 -8.36
CA SER A 154 -6.98 -8.40 -8.70
C SER A 154 -6.58 -6.96 -8.98
N PHE A 155 -5.75 -6.37 -8.14
CA PHE A 155 -5.27 -4.99 -8.29
C PHE A 155 -4.31 -4.82 -9.47
N GLU A 156 -3.46 -5.81 -9.73
CA GLU A 156 -2.57 -5.84 -10.90
C GLU A 156 -3.37 -5.86 -12.21
N ARG A 157 -4.37 -6.74 -12.33
CA ARG A 157 -5.25 -6.80 -13.51
C ARG A 157 -6.01 -5.51 -13.79
N GLN A 158 -6.31 -4.75 -12.75
CA GLN A 158 -6.97 -3.44 -12.85
C GLN A 158 -5.99 -2.30 -13.14
N GLY A 159 -4.68 -2.57 -13.17
CA GLY A 159 -3.64 -1.58 -13.39
C GLY A 159 -3.38 -0.66 -12.20
N TYR A 160 -3.77 -1.06 -10.99
CA TYR A 160 -3.61 -0.25 -9.77
C TYR A 160 -2.27 -0.47 -9.09
N SER A 161 -1.65 -1.63 -9.30
CA SER A 161 -0.46 -2.05 -8.58
C SER A 161 0.49 -2.85 -9.48
N LYS A 162 1.78 -2.79 -9.18
CA LYS A 162 2.77 -3.78 -9.58
C LYS A 162 2.82 -4.87 -8.53
N VAL A 163 2.89 -6.13 -8.94
CA VAL A 163 3.02 -7.27 -8.02
C VAL A 163 4.39 -7.92 -8.15
N LEU A 164 5.02 -8.18 -7.01
CA LEU A 164 6.20 -9.03 -6.89
C LEU A 164 5.86 -10.17 -5.93
N GLU A 165 5.90 -11.41 -6.42
CA GLU A 165 5.76 -12.59 -5.56
C GLU A 165 6.90 -12.65 -4.54
N GLU A 166 6.58 -12.96 -3.27
CA GLU A 166 7.56 -12.95 -2.19
C GLU A 166 8.80 -13.81 -2.50
N GLU A 167 8.60 -14.95 -3.15
CA GLU A 167 9.64 -15.89 -3.54
C GLU A 167 10.60 -15.35 -4.62
N SER A 168 10.14 -14.37 -5.39
CA SER A 168 10.95 -13.72 -6.45
C SER A 168 11.58 -12.40 -6.01
N VAL A 169 11.29 -11.94 -4.79
CA VAL A 169 11.84 -10.69 -4.27
C VAL A 169 13.32 -10.84 -3.97
N ASN A 170 14.12 -10.06 -4.67
CA ASN A 170 15.55 -9.89 -4.42
C ASN A 170 15.97 -8.45 -4.74
N ALA A 171 17.23 -8.11 -4.53
CA ALA A 171 17.74 -6.76 -4.75
C ALA A 171 17.43 -6.23 -6.16
N GLN A 172 17.66 -7.05 -7.18
CA GLN A 172 17.50 -6.65 -8.59
C GLN A 172 16.02 -6.47 -8.96
N THR A 173 15.17 -7.44 -8.60
CA THR A 173 13.74 -7.41 -8.94
C THR A 173 13.02 -6.25 -8.23
N LEU A 174 13.34 -6.00 -6.97
CA LEU A 174 12.76 -4.91 -6.20
C LEU A 174 13.21 -3.54 -6.74
N GLN A 175 14.49 -3.37 -7.04
CA GLN A 175 15.00 -2.13 -7.65
C GLN A 175 14.35 -1.84 -9.00
N SER A 176 14.27 -2.86 -9.87
CA SER A 176 13.61 -2.72 -11.17
C SER A 176 12.14 -2.32 -11.04
N ALA A 177 11.41 -2.96 -10.12
CA ALA A 177 10.00 -2.64 -9.87
C ALA A 177 9.82 -1.21 -9.33
N ILE A 178 10.69 -0.75 -8.43
CA ILE A 178 10.64 0.63 -7.89
C ILE A 178 10.80 1.64 -9.02
N ARG A 179 11.82 1.46 -9.87
CA ARG A 179 12.04 2.35 -11.03
C ARG A 179 10.87 2.33 -12.00
N GLU A 180 10.42 1.15 -12.40
CA GLU A 180 9.27 0.97 -13.32
C GLU A 180 8.02 1.68 -12.79
N VAL A 181 7.65 1.44 -11.52
CA VAL A 181 6.44 2.05 -10.95
C VAL A 181 6.59 3.55 -10.79
N TYR A 182 7.74 4.03 -10.36
CA TYR A 182 7.98 5.45 -10.19
C TYR A 182 7.98 6.22 -11.53
N GLU A 183 8.61 5.69 -12.55
CA GLU A 183 8.62 6.27 -13.90
C GLU A 183 7.22 6.30 -14.52
N ASN A 184 6.43 5.24 -14.31
CA ASN A 184 5.07 5.11 -14.83
C ASN A 184 3.97 5.52 -13.83
N ARG A 185 4.33 6.20 -12.74
CA ARG A 185 3.42 6.50 -11.62
C ARG A 185 2.10 7.12 -12.02
N GLN A 186 2.11 7.98 -13.04
CA GLN A 186 0.89 8.64 -13.50
C GLN A 186 -0.15 7.67 -14.08
N THR A 187 0.31 6.57 -14.69
CA THR A 187 -0.58 5.52 -15.22
C THR A 187 -1.32 4.84 -14.07
N TYR A 188 -0.62 4.45 -13.01
CA TYR A 188 -1.22 3.86 -11.79
C TYR A 188 -2.20 4.82 -11.11
N ILE A 189 -1.80 6.09 -10.92
CA ILE A 189 -2.66 7.14 -10.34
C ILE A 189 -3.95 7.29 -11.14
N ASN A 190 -3.85 7.38 -12.46
CA ASN A 190 -5.01 7.57 -13.32
C ASN A 190 -5.95 6.35 -13.29
N ALA A 191 -5.40 5.13 -13.26
CA ALA A 191 -6.19 3.91 -13.14
C ALA A 191 -6.97 3.87 -11.81
N MET A 192 -6.29 4.14 -10.69
CA MET A 192 -6.93 4.18 -9.37
C MET A 192 -7.99 5.27 -9.26
N LYS A 193 -7.74 6.48 -9.75
CA LYS A 193 -8.72 7.58 -9.75
C LYS A 193 -9.98 7.27 -10.55
N LYS A 194 -9.88 6.50 -11.62
CA LYS A 194 -11.04 6.08 -12.44
C LYS A 194 -11.87 4.98 -11.77
N SER A 195 -11.35 4.30 -10.77
CA SER A 195 -12.02 3.16 -10.14
C SER A 195 -13.28 3.52 -9.34
N GLY A 196 -13.38 4.75 -8.84
CA GLY A 196 -14.49 5.22 -8.01
C GLY A 196 -14.58 4.55 -6.63
N HIS A 197 -13.49 3.95 -6.15
CA HIS A 197 -13.46 3.21 -4.87
C HIS A 197 -13.52 4.10 -3.61
N THR A 198 -13.75 5.39 -3.75
CA THR A 198 -13.72 6.35 -2.63
C THR A 198 -15.02 6.44 -1.83
N ASP A 199 -16.17 5.99 -2.38
CA ASP A 199 -17.49 6.11 -1.73
C ASP A 199 -18.12 4.77 -1.34
N SER A 200 -17.36 3.86 -0.76
CA SER A 200 -17.88 2.58 -0.28
C SER A 200 -18.92 2.74 0.84
N ILE A 201 -18.74 3.74 1.71
CA ILE A 201 -19.65 3.99 2.85
C ILE A 201 -21.01 4.42 2.34
N GLY A 202 -21.07 5.40 1.43
CA GLY A 202 -22.34 5.86 0.84
C GLY A 202 -23.10 4.75 0.13
N ARG A 203 -22.39 3.91 -0.63
CA ARG A 203 -22.97 2.73 -1.29
C ARG A 203 -23.56 1.72 -0.31
N ILE A 204 -22.84 1.41 0.77
CA ILE A 204 -23.33 0.49 1.81
C ILE A 204 -24.56 1.07 2.49
N LEU A 205 -24.55 2.34 2.87
CA LEU A 205 -25.70 3.01 3.49
C LEU A 205 -26.93 3.02 2.57
N SER A 206 -26.76 3.29 1.28
CA SER A 206 -27.84 3.23 0.30
C SER A 206 -28.47 1.84 0.21
N LEU A 207 -27.66 0.79 0.19
CA LEU A 207 -28.15 -0.59 0.17
C LEU A 207 -28.93 -0.96 1.45
N ILE A 208 -28.49 -0.51 2.62
CA ILE A 208 -29.22 -0.72 3.88
C ILE A 208 -30.60 -0.04 3.80
N GLN A 209 -30.66 1.21 3.35
CA GLN A 209 -31.92 1.96 3.21
C GLN A 209 -32.87 1.31 2.18
N GLU A 210 -32.35 0.74 1.10
CA GLU A 210 -33.17 0.00 0.12
C GLU A 210 -33.77 -1.29 0.72
N CYS A 211 -33.04 -1.94 1.62
CA CYS A 211 -33.53 -3.14 2.31
C CYS A 211 -34.62 -2.82 3.35
N GLU A 212 -34.54 -1.66 4.03
CA GLU A 212 -35.53 -1.21 5.01
C GLU A 212 -36.88 -0.81 4.38
N ARG A 213 -36.88 -0.46 3.08
CA ARG A 213 -38.08 -0.04 2.35
C ARG A 213 -38.86 -1.20 1.71
N LYS A 214 -38.32 -2.41 1.80
CA LYS A 214 -38.96 -3.65 1.30
C LYS A 214 -39.59 -4.45 2.44
#